data_2e2081bd4977720a1813b2db0510415f
#
_entry.id   2e2081bd4977720a1813b2db0510415f
#
_cell.length_a   1.000
_cell.length_b   1.000
_cell.length_c   1.000
_cell.angle_alpha   90.00
_cell.angle_beta   90.00
_cell.angle_gamma   90.00
#
_symmetry.space_group_name_H-M   'P 1'
#
loop_
_entity.id
_entity.type
_entity.pdbx_description
1 polymer ?
#
loop_
_entity_poly.entity_id
_entity_poly.type
_entity_poly.pdbx_seq_one_letter_code
_entity_poly.pdbx_strand_id
1 'polypeptide(L)'
;MGSERQKQALFDAIAVMGKAFASPRRLELVDLLAQAPRTVDELARASGQSTANTSQHLQALYAAGLVTRTREGTSVRYALAGDEVLSLWLALREVSVARLTEVERAAREYLGGDVDAIGRDELIARLRSGDVVLVDVRPTEEFQAGHIAGARSIPLAELEDRLAELPAGREVVAYCRGPLCAFAHEAVRRLRAAGRDARRLEEGWPEWRLADRPAKHPRAA
;
A
#
# COMPACT_ATOMS: atom_id res chain seq x y z
N MET A 1 -45.20 9.67 1.97
CA MET A 1 -44.73 8.89 0.80
C MET A 1 -43.52 9.54 0.07
N GLY A 2 -43.43 10.88 -0.08
CA GLY A 2 -42.29 11.54 -0.70
C GLY A 2 -40.98 11.38 0.06
N SER A 3 -40.97 11.58 1.37
CA SER A 3 -39.78 11.50 2.23
C SER A 3 -39.13 10.08 2.25
N GLU A 4 -39.94 9.03 2.25
CA GLU A 4 -39.42 7.66 2.28
C GLU A 4 -38.73 7.27 0.95
N ARG A 5 -39.29 7.67 -0.19
CA ARG A 5 -38.65 7.48 -1.51
C ARG A 5 -37.37 8.25 -1.63
N GLN A 6 -37.31 9.48 -1.11
CA GLN A 6 -36.10 10.31 -1.11
C GLN A 6 -35.00 9.70 -0.23
N LYS A 7 -35.36 9.20 0.95
CA LYS A 7 -34.45 8.47 1.83
C LYS A 7 -33.90 7.22 1.16
N GLN A 8 -34.76 6.39 0.54
CA GLN A 8 -34.31 5.20 -0.19
C GLN A 8 -33.33 5.56 -1.31
N ALA A 9 -33.64 6.56 -2.12
CA ALA A 9 -32.75 7.01 -3.21
C ALA A 9 -31.39 7.50 -2.69
N LEU A 10 -31.34 8.14 -1.50
CA LEU A 10 -30.09 8.53 -0.87
C LEU A 10 -29.22 7.31 -0.50
N PHE A 11 -29.81 6.30 0.15
CA PHE A 11 -29.07 5.09 0.53
C PHE A 11 -28.67 4.26 -0.69
N ASP A 12 -29.50 4.21 -1.74
CA ASP A 12 -29.16 3.57 -3.00
C ASP A 12 -27.93 4.24 -3.65
N ALA A 13 -27.85 5.57 -3.61
CA ALA A 13 -26.69 6.34 -4.11
C ALA A 13 -25.42 6.05 -3.28
N ILE A 14 -25.52 6.03 -1.95
CA ILE A 14 -24.38 5.69 -1.08
C ILE A 14 -23.92 4.24 -1.33
N ALA A 15 -24.86 3.31 -1.54
CA ALA A 15 -24.57 1.90 -1.79
C ALA A 15 -23.75 1.66 -3.07
N VAL A 16 -23.74 2.57 -4.03
CA VAL A 16 -22.90 2.49 -5.24
C VAL A 16 -21.42 2.36 -4.86
N MET A 17 -20.97 3.16 -3.90
CA MET A 17 -19.57 3.12 -3.41
C MET A 17 -19.28 1.79 -2.70
N GLY A 18 -20.15 1.32 -1.83
CA GLY A 18 -20.01 0.01 -1.18
C GLY A 18 -19.96 -1.16 -2.18
N LYS A 19 -20.82 -1.14 -3.21
CA LYS A 19 -20.80 -2.14 -4.30
C LYS A 19 -19.50 -2.12 -5.09
N ALA A 20 -18.87 -0.95 -5.25
CA ALA A 20 -17.58 -0.85 -5.94
C ALA A 20 -16.45 -1.53 -5.17
N PHE A 21 -16.48 -1.54 -3.84
CA PHE A 21 -15.53 -2.30 -3.00
C PHE A 21 -15.85 -3.81 -2.94
N ALA A 22 -17.05 -4.25 -3.24
CA ALA A 22 -17.47 -5.66 -3.15
C ALA A 22 -16.92 -6.53 -4.30
N SER A 23 -15.60 -6.46 -4.55
CA SER A 23 -14.88 -7.27 -5.55
C SER A 23 -13.40 -7.41 -5.15
N PRO A 24 -12.88 -8.63 -4.96
CA PRO A 24 -11.48 -8.84 -4.62
C PRO A 24 -10.53 -8.16 -5.59
N ARG A 25 -10.83 -8.22 -6.89
CA ARG A 25 -9.99 -7.59 -7.92
C ARG A 25 -9.98 -6.06 -7.84
N ARG A 26 -11.09 -5.44 -7.49
CA ARG A 26 -11.13 -3.99 -7.29
C ARG A 26 -10.42 -3.56 -6.02
N LEU A 27 -10.52 -4.34 -4.94
CA LEU A 27 -9.76 -4.10 -3.72
C LEU A 27 -8.25 -4.14 -3.97
N GLU A 28 -7.77 -5.12 -4.74
CA GLU A 28 -6.37 -5.23 -5.13
C GLU A 28 -5.90 -4.01 -5.96
N LEU A 29 -6.72 -3.55 -6.92
CA LEU A 29 -6.41 -2.35 -7.69
C LEU A 29 -6.38 -1.08 -6.83
N VAL A 30 -7.28 -0.95 -5.86
CA VAL A 30 -7.27 0.16 -4.90
C VAL A 30 -6.01 0.13 -4.04
N ASP A 31 -5.58 -1.03 -3.57
CA ASP A 31 -4.34 -1.19 -2.81
C ASP A 31 -3.09 -0.81 -3.61
N LEU A 32 -3.02 -1.21 -4.88
CA LEU A 32 -1.95 -0.81 -5.79
C LEU A 32 -1.94 0.70 -6.06
N LEU A 33 -3.12 1.30 -6.27
CA LEU A 33 -3.27 2.75 -6.47
C LEU A 33 -3.03 3.56 -5.19
N ALA A 34 -3.15 2.95 -4.02
CA ALA A 34 -2.76 3.56 -2.74
C ALA A 34 -1.25 3.83 -2.67
N GLN A 35 -0.44 3.10 -3.43
CA GLN A 35 1.01 3.28 -3.48
C GLN A 35 1.44 4.37 -4.46
N ALA A 36 0.87 4.36 -5.67
CA ALA A 36 1.22 5.30 -6.75
C ALA A 36 0.14 5.34 -7.83
N PRO A 37 -0.01 6.45 -8.55
CA PRO A 37 -0.77 6.48 -9.81
C PRO A 37 -0.15 5.53 -10.84
N ARG A 38 -1.00 4.80 -11.61
CA ARG A 38 -0.57 3.77 -12.56
C ARG A 38 -1.42 3.76 -13.83
N THR A 39 -0.83 3.31 -14.92
CA THR A 39 -1.55 2.99 -16.15
C THR A 39 -2.29 1.66 -16.02
N VAL A 40 -3.22 1.39 -16.97
CA VAL A 40 -3.95 0.10 -17.01
C VAL A 40 -2.97 -1.07 -17.15
N ASP A 41 -1.96 -0.94 -18.01
CA ASP A 41 -0.98 -2.01 -18.29
C ASP A 41 -0.07 -2.27 -17.07
N GLU A 42 0.34 -1.23 -16.32
CA GLU A 42 1.08 -1.36 -15.07
C GLU A 42 0.24 -2.07 -14.01
N LEU A 43 -1.04 -1.74 -13.89
CA LEU A 43 -1.97 -2.39 -12.96
C LEU A 43 -2.25 -3.85 -13.36
N ALA A 44 -2.43 -4.11 -14.64
CA ALA A 44 -2.65 -5.47 -15.16
C ALA A 44 -1.46 -6.38 -14.83
N ARG A 45 -0.24 -5.92 -15.08
CA ARG A 45 0.99 -6.65 -14.74
C ARG A 45 1.14 -6.86 -13.23
N ALA A 46 0.91 -5.82 -12.43
CA ALA A 46 1.07 -5.89 -10.97
C ALA A 46 0.04 -6.81 -10.30
N SER A 47 -1.17 -6.94 -10.86
CA SER A 47 -2.25 -7.78 -10.33
C SER A 47 -2.37 -9.14 -11.02
N GLY A 48 -1.53 -9.43 -12.02
CA GLY A 48 -1.61 -10.67 -12.79
C GLY A 48 -2.91 -10.83 -13.59
N GLN A 49 -3.57 -9.73 -13.94
CA GLN A 49 -4.83 -9.72 -14.70
C GLN A 49 -4.59 -9.34 -16.15
N SER A 50 -5.55 -9.65 -17.04
CA SER A 50 -5.52 -9.12 -18.40
C SER A 50 -5.84 -7.61 -18.41
N THR A 51 -5.27 -6.87 -19.36
CA THR A 51 -5.54 -5.43 -19.55
C THR A 51 -7.04 -5.15 -19.71
N ALA A 52 -7.76 -6.02 -20.42
CA ALA A 52 -9.21 -5.87 -20.63
C ALA A 52 -9.99 -5.98 -19.34
N ASN A 53 -9.70 -6.97 -18.49
CA ASN A 53 -10.33 -7.17 -17.18
C ASN A 53 -10.00 -6.02 -16.23
N THR A 54 -8.73 -5.63 -16.16
CA THR A 54 -8.25 -4.49 -15.36
C THR A 54 -8.97 -3.20 -15.78
N SER A 55 -9.09 -2.93 -17.09
CA SER A 55 -9.80 -1.76 -17.61
C SER A 55 -11.27 -1.75 -17.16
N GLN A 56 -11.96 -2.90 -17.21
CA GLN A 56 -13.35 -3.01 -16.77
C GLN A 56 -13.51 -2.71 -15.28
N HIS A 57 -12.62 -3.22 -14.44
CA HIS A 57 -12.62 -2.94 -13.01
C HIS A 57 -12.33 -1.46 -12.70
N LEU A 58 -11.37 -0.85 -13.42
CA LEU A 58 -11.05 0.57 -13.26
C LEU A 58 -12.20 1.47 -13.71
N GLN A 59 -12.93 1.10 -14.76
CA GLN A 59 -14.15 1.83 -15.17
C GLN A 59 -15.24 1.78 -14.08
N ALA A 60 -15.43 0.62 -13.42
CA ALA A 60 -16.37 0.50 -12.31
C ALA A 60 -15.94 1.36 -11.09
N LEU A 61 -14.65 1.38 -10.75
CA LEU A 61 -14.11 2.25 -9.71
C LEU A 61 -14.26 3.74 -10.07
N TYR A 62 -14.02 4.10 -11.33
CA TYR A 62 -14.17 5.46 -11.83
C TYR A 62 -15.63 5.93 -11.79
N ALA A 63 -16.56 5.10 -12.23
CA ALA A 63 -18.00 5.38 -12.19
C ALA A 63 -18.52 5.57 -10.75
N ALA A 64 -17.89 4.90 -9.78
CA ALA A 64 -18.19 5.07 -8.34
C ALA A 64 -17.45 6.26 -7.70
N GLY A 65 -16.62 7.00 -8.44
CA GLY A 65 -15.87 8.14 -7.91
C GLY A 65 -14.68 7.76 -7.00
N LEU A 66 -14.24 6.50 -7.01
CA LEU A 66 -13.13 6.03 -6.17
C LEU A 66 -11.75 6.28 -6.80
N VAL A 67 -11.69 6.45 -8.11
CA VAL A 67 -10.47 6.76 -8.83
C VAL A 67 -10.69 7.91 -9.81
N THR A 68 -9.62 8.66 -10.06
CA THR A 68 -9.52 9.62 -11.15
C THR A 68 -8.72 9.03 -12.30
N ARG A 69 -8.81 9.67 -13.46
CA ARG A 69 -8.00 9.31 -14.64
C ARG A 69 -7.48 10.55 -15.33
N THR A 70 -6.22 10.51 -15.73
CA THR A 70 -5.57 11.57 -16.50
C THR A 70 -4.98 10.97 -17.77
N ARG A 71 -5.14 11.64 -18.90
CA ARG A 71 -4.53 11.21 -20.16
C ARG A 71 -3.09 11.73 -20.25
N GLU A 72 -2.17 10.81 -20.46
CA GLU A 72 -0.74 11.11 -20.66
C GLU A 72 -0.30 10.56 -22.04
N GLY A 73 -0.35 11.41 -23.06
CA GLY A 73 -0.08 11.00 -24.43
C GLY A 73 -1.09 9.95 -24.92
N THR A 74 -0.61 8.75 -25.22
CA THR A 74 -1.43 7.61 -25.67
C THR A 74 -1.95 6.76 -24.51
N SER A 75 -1.47 6.97 -23.28
CA SER A 75 -1.82 6.19 -22.11
C SER A 75 -2.82 6.92 -21.21
N VAL A 76 -3.53 6.16 -20.37
CA VAL A 76 -4.42 6.68 -19.34
C VAL A 76 -3.87 6.23 -17.98
N ARG A 77 -3.56 7.19 -17.12
CA ARG A 77 -3.08 6.96 -15.74
C ARG A 77 -4.25 7.11 -14.78
N TYR A 78 -4.38 6.16 -13.87
CA TYR A 78 -5.36 6.16 -12.80
C TYR A 78 -4.69 6.48 -11.47
N ALA A 79 -5.42 7.18 -10.59
CA ALA A 79 -5.04 7.47 -9.21
C ALA A 79 -6.25 7.32 -8.30
N LEU A 80 -6.06 7.16 -6.98
CA LEU A 80 -7.15 7.33 -6.02
C LEU A 80 -7.73 8.74 -6.13
N ALA A 81 -9.04 8.88 -5.94
CA ALA A 81 -9.72 10.17 -6.09
C ALA A 81 -9.34 11.18 -4.97
N GLY A 82 -8.86 10.68 -3.83
CA GLY A 82 -8.41 11.52 -2.71
C GLY A 82 -7.97 10.69 -1.51
N ASP A 83 -7.48 11.37 -0.47
CA ASP A 83 -7.04 10.72 0.77
C ASP A 83 -8.21 10.15 1.58
N GLU A 84 -9.44 10.64 1.38
CA GLU A 84 -10.66 10.05 1.94
C GLU A 84 -10.94 8.65 1.39
N VAL A 85 -10.64 8.39 0.11
CA VAL A 85 -10.74 7.04 -0.47
C VAL A 85 -9.67 6.12 0.10
N LEU A 86 -8.45 6.63 0.30
CA LEU A 86 -7.41 5.89 0.97
C LEU A 86 -7.82 5.55 2.41
N SER A 87 -8.32 6.53 3.16
CA SER A 87 -8.79 6.32 4.54
C SER A 87 -9.89 5.25 4.62
N LEU A 88 -10.84 5.27 3.67
CA LEU A 88 -11.89 4.27 3.59
C LEU A 88 -11.33 2.86 3.33
N TRP A 89 -10.36 2.74 2.40
CA TRP A 89 -9.69 1.46 2.12
C TRP A 89 -8.96 0.92 3.36
N LEU A 90 -8.16 1.76 4.02
CA LEU A 90 -7.40 1.35 5.20
C LEU A 90 -8.35 0.94 6.34
N ALA A 91 -9.43 1.68 6.58
CA ALA A 91 -10.44 1.33 7.59
C ALA A 91 -11.16 0.02 7.25
N LEU A 92 -11.54 -0.21 6.00
CA LEU A 92 -12.14 -1.48 5.56
C LEU A 92 -11.18 -2.65 5.82
N ARG A 93 -9.90 -2.52 5.47
CA ARG A 93 -8.88 -3.54 5.70
C ARG A 93 -8.70 -3.83 7.20
N GLU A 94 -8.57 -2.79 8.02
CA GLU A 94 -8.40 -2.91 9.47
C GLU A 94 -9.58 -3.63 10.12
N VAL A 95 -10.82 -3.21 9.80
CA VAL A 95 -12.04 -3.84 10.31
C VAL A 95 -12.15 -5.29 9.84
N SER A 96 -11.75 -5.58 8.59
CA SER A 96 -11.77 -6.95 8.07
C SER A 96 -10.81 -7.86 8.83
N VAL A 97 -9.59 -7.41 9.11
CA VAL A 97 -8.61 -8.16 9.91
C VAL A 97 -9.12 -8.36 11.35
N ALA A 98 -9.68 -7.32 11.96
CA ALA A 98 -10.14 -7.37 13.35
C ALA A 98 -11.41 -8.21 13.57
N ARG A 99 -12.22 -8.42 12.53
CA ARG A 99 -13.57 -9.03 12.66
C ARG A 99 -13.76 -10.36 11.93
N LEU A 100 -12.91 -10.67 10.95
CA LEU A 100 -13.07 -11.87 10.12
C LEU A 100 -11.89 -12.82 10.34
N THR A 101 -12.12 -13.90 11.07
CA THR A 101 -11.11 -14.94 11.37
C THR A 101 -10.48 -15.51 10.10
N GLU A 102 -11.26 -15.62 9.01
CA GLU A 102 -10.76 -16.06 7.71
C GLU A 102 -9.70 -15.12 7.13
N VAL A 103 -9.85 -13.81 7.34
CA VAL A 103 -8.87 -12.80 6.88
C VAL A 103 -7.58 -12.93 7.68
N GLU A 104 -7.69 -13.06 9.00
CA GLU A 104 -6.53 -13.27 9.87
C GLU A 104 -5.76 -14.56 9.49
N ARG A 105 -6.48 -15.67 9.27
CA ARG A 105 -5.89 -16.95 8.85
C ARG A 105 -5.20 -16.82 7.49
N ALA A 106 -5.89 -16.27 6.50
CA ALA A 106 -5.35 -16.08 5.15
C ALA A 106 -4.12 -15.14 5.15
N ALA A 107 -4.15 -14.08 5.97
CA ALA A 107 -3.01 -13.18 6.14
C ALA A 107 -1.80 -13.93 6.72
N ARG A 108 -1.99 -14.72 7.77
CA ARG A 108 -0.91 -15.51 8.39
C ARG A 108 -0.30 -16.53 7.40
N GLU A 109 -1.12 -17.21 6.63
CA GLU A 109 -0.67 -18.14 5.57
C GLU A 109 0.10 -17.40 4.47
N TYR A 110 -0.40 -16.27 4.01
CA TYR A 110 0.21 -15.46 2.93
C TYR A 110 1.53 -14.80 3.36
N LEU A 111 1.62 -14.30 4.59
CA LEU A 111 2.81 -13.63 5.11
C LEU A 111 3.91 -14.61 5.53
N GLY A 112 3.62 -15.89 5.66
CA GLY A 112 4.60 -16.94 6.02
C GLY A 112 5.03 -16.86 7.50
N GLY A 113 4.13 -16.42 8.36
CA GLY A 113 4.35 -16.23 9.81
C GLY A 113 4.82 -14.83 10.18
N ASP A 114 4.80 -14.58 11.49
CA ASP A 114 5.17 -13.27 12.04
C ASP A 114 6.68 -13.07 12.03
N VAL A 115 7.08 -11.82 11.84
CA VAL A 115 8.43 -11.31 12.07
C VAL A 115 8.33 -10.12 13.01
N ASP A 116 9.40 -9.87 13.79
CA ASP A 116 9.41 -8.76 14.73
C ASP A 116 9.14 -7.43 14.01
N ALA A 117 8.35 -6.61 14.65
CA ALA A 117 7.92 -5.33 14.12
C ALA A 117 8.29 -4.18 15.07
N ILE A 118 8.34 -2.99 14.51
CA ILE A 118 8.56 -1.73 15.22
C ILE A 118 7.41 -0.78 14.92
N GLY A 119 6.90 -0.14 15.93
CA GLY A 119 5.87 0.88 15.79
C GLY A 119 6.43 2.20 15.25
N ARG A 120 5.53 3.04 14.77
CA ARG A 120 5.84 4.35 14.16
C ARG A 120 6.66 5.27 15.08
N ASP A 121 6.25 5.44 16.30
CA ASP A 121 6.88 6.42 17.21
C ASP A 121 8.28 5.97 17.62
N GLU A 122 8.47 4.67 17.86
CA GLU A 122 9.79 4.08 18.09
C GLU A 122 10.70 4.26 16.86
N LEU A 123 10.19 4.00 15.65
CA LEU A 123 10.95 4.22 14.41
C LEU A 123 11.40 5.68 14.28
N ILE A 124 10.52 6.65 14.51
CA ILE A 124 10.86 8.08 14.44
C ILE A 124 11.96 8.44 15.44
N ALA A 125 11.87 7.96 16.67
CA ALA A 125 12.89 8.20 17.69
C ALA A 125 14.25 7.64 17.28
N ARG A 126 14.27 6.40 16.76
CA ARG A 126 15.52 5.71 16.37
C ARG A 126 16.11 6.21 15.05
N LEU A 127 15.29 6.76 14.15
CA LEU A 127 15.81 7.47 12.97
C LEU A 127 16.53 8.76 13.36
N ARG A 128 16.01 9.49 14.36
CA ARG A 128 16.64 10.72 14.87
C ARG A 128 17.97 10.46 15.59
N SER A 129 18.08 9.38 16.33
CA SER A 129 19.34 8.96 16.98
C SER A 129 20.35 8.33 16.03
N GLY A 130 19.92 7.95 14.82
CA GLY A 130 20.76 7.28 13.83
C GLY A 130 21.03 5.80 14.13
N ASP A 131 20.25 5.17 15.01
CA ASP A 131 20.42 3.78 15.45
C ASP A 131 19.93 2.77 14.41
N VAL A 132 19.06 3.20 13.47
CA VAL A 132 18.47 2.33 12.46
C VAL A 132 18.68 2.86 11.05
N VAL A 133 18.60 1.96 10.09
CA VAL A 133 18.50 2.27 8.65
C VAL A 133 17.13 1.86 8.16
N LEU A 134 16.37 2.80 7.61
CA LEU A 134 15.06 2.54 7.04
C LEU A 134 15.19 2.15 5.56
N VAL A 135 14.58 1.04 5.18
CA VAL A 135 14.60 0.50 3.81
C VAL A 135 13.18 0.34 3.28
N ASP A 136 12.92 0.94 2.13
CA ASP A 136 11.72 0.71 1.34
C ASP A 136 11.97 -0.44 0.38
N VAL A 137 11.25 -1.54 0.56
CA VAL A 137 11.41 -2.75 -0.26
C VAL A 137 10.36 -2.87 -1.36
N ARG A 138 9.59 -1.79 -1.60
CA ARG A 138 8.65 -1.70 -2.72
C ARG A 138 9.41 -1.50 -4.04
N PRO A 139 8.76 -1.75 -5.20
CA PRO A 139 9.30 -1.35 -6.50
C PRO A 139 9.73 0.11 -6.53
N THR A 140 10.79 0.41 -7.29
CA THR A 140 11.40 1.75 -7.37
C THR A 140 10.38 2.82 -7.79
N GLU A 141 9.44 2.50 -8.65
CA GLU A 141 8.38 3.43 -9.12
C GLU A 141 7.46 3.87 -7.97
N GLU A 142 7.17 2.97 -7.03
CA GLU A 142 6.36 3.29 -5.85
C GLU A 142 7.14 4.20 -4.89
N PHE A 143 8.43 3.93 -4.70
CA PHE A 143 9.31 4.79 -3.92
C PHE A 143 9.41 6.20 -4.52
N GLN A 144 9.56 6.30 -5.84
CA GLN A 144 9.63 7.58 -6.53
C GLN A 144 8.33 8.39 -6.43
N ALA A 145 7.18 7.72 -6.42
CA ALA A 145 5.87 8.36 -6.24
C ALA A 145 5.66 8.92 -4.83
N GLY A 146 6.38 8.37 -3.83
CA GLY A 146 6.36 8.85 -2.46
C GLY A 146 6.90 7.80 -1.49
N HIS A 147 7.62 8.26 -0.46
CA HIS A 147 8.29 7.39 0.51
C HIS A 147 8.48 8.06 1.87
N ILE A 148 8.77 7.28 2.88
CA ILE A 148 9.10 7.76 4.22
C ILE A 148 10.45 8.52 4.17
N ALA A 149 10.49 9.72 4.71
CA ALA A 149 11.70 10.56 4.68
C ALA A 149 12.89 9.85 5.33
N GLY A 150 14.02 9.83 4.63
CA GLY A 150 15.24 9.15 5.07
C GLY A 150 15.33 7.66 4.71
N ALA A 151 14.29 7.08 4.11
CA ALA A 151 14.33 5.70 3.63
C ALA A 151 15.27 5.55 2.42
N ARG A 152 15.92 4.38 2.33
CA ARG A 152 16.66 3.93 1.16
C ARG A 152 15.77 3.04 0.31
N SER A 153 15.77 3.24 -1.01
CA SER A 153 15.08 2.36 -1.94
C SER A 153 15.95 1.15 -2.24
N ILE A 154 15.54 0.00 -1.76
CA ILE A 154 16.14 -1.31 -2.09
C ILE A 154 14.99 -2.29 -2.33
N PRO A 155 14.48 -2.38 -3.57
CA PRO A 155 13.42 -3.32 -3.91
C PRO A 155 13.75 -4.74 -3.44
N LEU A 156 12.74 -5.49 -2.98
CA LEU A 156 12.93 -6.84 -2.46
C LEU A 156 13.70 -7.75 -3.41
N ALA A 157 13.51 -7.59 -4.73
CA ALA A 157 14.20 -8.37 -5.75
C ALA A 157 15.72 -8.07 -5.83
N GLU A 158 16.15 -6.90 -5.37
CA GLU A 158 17.55 -6.44 -5.41
C GLU A 158 18.23 -6.55 -4.03
N LEU A 159 17.48 -6.95 -2.99
CA LEU A 159 17.94 -6.83 -1.61
C LEU A 159 19.23 -7.59 -1.34
N GLU A 160 19.35 -8.82 -1.85
CA GLU A 160 20.53 -9.67 -1.63
C GLU A 160 21.78 -9.10 -2.30
N ASP A 161 21.65 -8.60 -3.52
CA ASP A 161 22.75 -8.00 -4.29
C ASP A 161 23.24 -6.67 -3.69
N ARG A 162 22.37 -5.99 -2.93
CA ARG A 162 22.61 -4.66 -2.38
C ARG A 162 22.82 -4.63 -0.87
N LEU A 163 23.00 -5.78 -0.22
CA LEU A 163 23.27 -5.88 1.22
C LEU A 163 24.52 -5.07 1.65
N ALA A 164 25.53 -4.95 0.80
CA ALA A 164 26.74 -4.17 1.07
C ALA A 164 26.50 -2.66 1.19
N GLU A 165 25.39 -2.14 0.65
CA GLU A 165 25.00 -0.74 0.80
C GLU A 165 24.49 -0.40 2.20
N LEU A 166 24.08 -1.41 2.97
CA LEU A 166 23.55 -1.25 4.32
C LEU A 166 24.69 -1.17 5.34
N PRO A 167 24.73 -0.13 6.19
CA PRO A 167 25.77 0.02 7.20
C PRO A 167 25.86 -1.21 8.11
N ALA A 168 27.09 -1.67 8.36
CA ALA A 168 27.30 -2.73 9.33
C ALA A 168 26.99 -2.24 10.77
N GLY A 169 26.50 -3.15 11.61
CA GLY A 169 26.25 -2.87 13.04
C GLY A 169 25.03 -1.98 13.33
N ARG A 170 24.23 -1.62 12.31
CA ARG A 170 22.95 -0.94 12.52
C ARG A 170 21.79 -1.89 12.21
N GLU A 171 20.74 -1.78 13.00
CA GLU A 171 19.50 -2.47 12.71
C GLU A 171 18.86 -1.92 11.45
N VAL A 172 18.28 -2.81 10.64
CA VAL A 172 17.55 -2.46 9.41
C VAL A 172 16.05 -2.55 9.69
N VAL A 173 15.34 -1.47 9.44
CA VAL A 173 13.88 -1.49 9.48
C VAL A 173 13.36 -1.49 8.04
N ALA A 174 12.70 -2.58 7.63
CA ALA A 174 12.10 -2.71 6.31
C ALA A 174 10.63 -2.31 6.34
N TYR A 175 10.15 -1.58 5.35
CA TYR A 175 8.73 -1.32 5.15
C TYR A 175 8.29 -1.53 3.70
N CYS A 176 7.00 -1.73 3.52
CA CYS A 176 6.39 -1.92 2.20
C CYS A 176 5.00 -1.26 2.10
N ARG A 177 4.07 -1.88 1.40
CA ARG A 177 2.73 -1.35 1.11
C ARG A 177 1.78 -1.31 2.31
N GLY A 178 2.09 -2.02 3.40
CA GLY A 178 1.24 -2.08 4.58
C GLY A 178 1.37 -3.41 5.33
N PRO A 179 0.59 -3.60 6.41
CA PRO A 179 0.71 -4.76 7.29
C PRO A 179 0.42 -6.11 6.60
N LEU A 180 -0.37 -6.11 5.52
CA LEU A 180 -0.69 -7.32 4.74
C LEU A 180 0.19 -7.49 3.51
N CYS A 181 1.34 -6.82 3.43
CA CYS A 181 2.29 -6.97 2.32
C CYS A 181 3.42 -7.92 2.70
N ALA A 182 3.59 -9.00 1.95
CA ALA A 182 4.63 -10.00 2.22
C ALA A 182 6.07 -9.49 2.01
N PHE A 183 6.27 -8.38 1.29
CA PHE A 183 7.62 -7.90 0.94
C PHE A 183 8.46 -7.54 2.17
N ALA A 184 7.92 -6.83 3.15
CA ALA A 184 8.67 -6.49 4.36
C ALA A 184 8.95 -7.74 5.23
N HIS A 185 8.02 -8.69 5.31
CA HIS A 185 8.21 -9.96 6.00
C HIS A 185 9.34 -10.77 5.36
N GLU A 186 9.33 -10.88 4.05
CA GLU A 186 10.37 -11.59 3.30
C GLU A 186 11.72 -10.87 3.38
N ALA A 187 11.73 -9.54 3.30
CA ALA A 187 12.95 -8.76 3.48
C ALA A 187 13.60 -8.98 4.84
N VAL A 188 12.81 -8.98 5.92
CA VAL A 188 13.33 -9.25 7.28
C VAL A 188 13.92 -10.65 7.37
N ARG A 189 13.24 -11.67 6.80
CA ARG A 189 13.78 -13.04 6.78
C ARG A 189 15.12 -13.13 6.04
N ARG A 190 15.24 -12.52 4.85
CA ARG A 190 16.49 -12.50 4.06
C ARG A 190 17.60 -11.72 4.77
N LEU A 191 17.29 -10.57 5.34
CA LEU A 191 18.26 -9.78 6.11
C LEU A 191 18.80 -10.58 7.30
N ARG A 192 17.94 -11.25 8.05
CA ARG A 192 18.33 -12.10 9.20
C ARG A 192 19.15 -13.32 8.75
N ALA A 193 18.78 -13.96 7.66
CA ALA A 193 19.56 -15.06 7.09
C ALA A 193 20.97 -14.60 6.66
N ALA A 194 21.12 -13.32 6.26
CA ALA A 194 22.41 -12.69 5.97
C ALA A 194 23.13 -12.14 7.22
N GLY A 195 22.69 -12.47 8.44
CA GLY A 195 23.31 -12.05 9.70
C GLY A 195 23.05 -10.59 10.09
N ARG A 196 22.04 -9.95 9.50
CA ARG A 196 21.66 -8.56 9.83
C ARG A 196 20.56 -8.56 10.89
N ASP A 197 20.68 -7.67 11.86
CA ASP A 197 19.56 -7.35 12.75
C ASP A 197 18.51 -6.59 11.96
N ALA A 198 17.27 -7.08 11.95
CA ALA A 198 16.21 -6.53 11.12
C ALA A 198 14.83 -6.73 11.73
N ARG A 199 14.00 -5.69 11.63
CA ARG A 199 12.56 -5.70 11.93
C ARG A 199 11.78 -5.08 10.77
N ARG A 200 10.47 -5.32 10.72
CA ARG A 200 9.59 -4.58 9.81
C ARG A 200 8.94 -3.40 10.52
N LEU A 201 8.53 -2.40 9.76
CA LEU A 201 7.58 -1.41 10.24
C LEU A 201 6.18 -2.06 10.29
N GLU A 202 5.43 -1.83 11.36
CA GLU A 202 4.05 -2.33 11.48
C GLU A 202 3.14 -1.81 10.37
N GLU A 203 3.34 -0.58 9.99
CA GLU A 203 2.60 0.14 8.95
C GLU A 203 3.33 0.09 7.61
N GLY A 204 2.65 0.59 6.56
CA GLY A 204 3.26 0.84 5.26
C GLY A 204 3.22 2.31 4.87
N TRP A 205 3.58 2.56 3.61
CA TRP A 205 3.57 3.90 3.05
C TRP A 205 2.19 4.59 3.11
N PRO A 206 1.05 3.93 2.79
CA PRO A 206 -0.25 4.58 2.82
C PRO A 206 -0.65 5.10 4.20
N GLU A 207 -0.44 4.32 5.25
CA GLU A 207 -0.71 4.72 6.63
C GLU A 207 0.19 5.87 7.05
N TRP A 208 1.47 5.81 6.68
CA TRP A 208 2.44 6.86 6.98
C TRP A 208 2.04 8.18 6.34
N ARG A 209 1.64 8.16 5.08
CA ARG A 209 1.21 9.34 4.32
C ARG A 209 0.03 10.06 4.97
N LEU A 210 -1.00 9.30 5.38
CA LEU A 210 -2.20 9.87 6.01
C LEU A 210 -1.96 10.43 7.41
N ALA A 211 -0.92 9.97 8.10
CA ALA A 211 -0.64 10.42 9.46
C ALA A 211 0.14 11.73 9.54
N ASP A 212 0.27 12.49 8.45
CA ASP A 212 0.99 13.78 8.36
C ASP A 212 2.41 13.70 8.95
N ARG A 213 3.15 12.67 8.56
CA ARG A 213 4.51 12.40 9.03
C ARG A 213 5.55 12.86 7.99
N PRO A 214 6.84 12.99 8.41
CA PRO A 214 7.89 13.30 7.46
C PRO A 214 7.90 12.34 6.27
N ALA A 215 7.53 12.84 5.11
CA ALA A 215 7.40 12.11 3.87
C ALA A 215 8.00 12.93 2.72
N LYS A 216 8.46 12.23 1.67
CA LYS A 216 8.83 12.86 0.41
C LYS A 216 7.80 12.48 -0.64
N HIS A 217 7.21 13.51 -1.24
CA HIS A 217 6.31 13.40 -2.38
C HIS A 217 6.95 14.07 -3.58
N PRO A 218 6.71 13.62 -4.80
CA PRO A 218 7.01 14.43 -5.97
C PRO A 218 6.22 15.74 -5.83
N ARG A 219 6.89 16.86 -6.05
CA ARG A 219 6.20 18.16 -6.10
C ARG A 219 5.21 18.10 -7.26
N ALA A 220 3.95 18.48 -6.98
CA ALA A 220 2.98 18.71 -8.04
C ALA A 220 3.59 19.76 -9.00
N ALA A 221 3.67 19.40 -10.27
CA ALA A 221 4.10 20.29 -11.34
C ALA A 221 2.99 21.28 -11.68
#